data_afaa0f69d39b6412fd8923349f1241f8
#
_entry.id   afaa0f69d39b6412fd8923349f1241f8
#
_cell.length_a   1.000
_cell.length_b   1.000
_cell.length_c   1.000
_cell.angle_alpha   90.00
_cell.angle_beta   90.00
_cell.angle_gamma   90.00
#
_symmetry.space_group_name_H-M   'P 1'
#
loop_
_entity.id
_entity.type
_entity.pdbx_description
1 polymer ?
#
loop_
_entity_poly.entity_id
_entity_poly.type
_entity_poly.pdbx_seq_one_letter_code
_entity_poly.pdbx_strand_id
1 'polypeptide(L)'
;METKLEIFREEINFNKATILSKIKKGDWISILNGICNHKNNSLIIDYRFFKYFATKETYNLITQLITNNIDNILQTNELFIVYVNMKKLTITEIDKHKDFIQFISVFLKEKYPQKLAKCFVYNAPFVFSTIFNIICLFIDKETQMKIELINM
;
A
#
# COMPACT_ATOMS: atom_id res chain seq x y z
N MET A 1 8.55 2.02 -20.18
CA MET A 1 7.62 1.81 -19.08
C MET A 1 7.83 0.41 -18.49
N GLU A 2 7.92 0.33 -17.18
CA GLU A 2 8.09 -0.96 -16.53
C GLU A 2 6.82 -1.80 -16.64
N THR A 3 6.97 -3.11 -16.76
CA THR A 3 5.85 -4.02 -16.68
C THR A 3 5.33 -4.09 -15.25
N LYS A 4 4.13 -4.62 -15.07
CA LYS A 4 3.56 -4.81 -13.73
C LYS A 4 4.44 -5.72 -12.87
N LEU A 5 5.07 -6.74 -13.48
CA LEU A 5 5.94 -7.65 -12.75
C LEU A 5 7.22 -6.98 -12.31
N GLU A 6 7.71 -6.01 -13.07
CA GLU A 6 8.91 -5.27 -12.71
C GLU A 6 8.66 -4.33 -11.53
N ILE A 7 7.48 -3.70 -11.50
CA ILE A 7 7.08 -2.84 -10.37
C ILE A 7 6.98 -3.67 -9.09
N PHE A 8 6.37 -4.85 -9.18
CA PHE A 8 6.20 -5.78 -8.06
C PHE A 8 7.08 -6.99 -8.25
N ARG A 9 8.38 -6.74 -8.40
CA ARG A 9 9.37 -7.81 -8.72
C ARG A 9 9.34 -9.00 -7.78
N GLU A 10 8.86 -8.79 -6.55
CA GLU A 10 8.70 -9.87 -5.59
C GLU A 10 7.56 -10.83 -5.95
N GLU A 11 6.76 -10.47 -6.96
CA GLU A 11 5.68 -11.32 -7.47
C GLU A 11 6.17 -12.71 -7.82
N ILE A 12 7.33 -12.80 -8.46
CA ILE A 12 7.90 -14.08 -8.90
C ILE A 12 8.50 -14.86 -7.74
N ASN A 13 9.09 -14.15 -6.78
CA ASN A 13 9.84 -14.75 -5.68
C ASN A 13 9.08 -14.76 -4.36
N PHE A 14 7.80 -14.38 -4.38
CA PHE A 14 7.01 -14.36 -3.15
C PHE A 14 6.90 -15.76 -2.56
N ASN A 15 7.24 -15.87 -1.28
CA ASN A 15 7.16 -17.14 -0.54
C ASN A 15 6.67 -16.86 0.87
N LYS A 16 5.45 -17.31 1.16
CA LYS A 16 4.81 -17.10 2.47
C LYS A 16 5.65 -17.65 3.61
N ALA A 17 6.19 -18.86 3.46
CA ALA A 17 6.98 -19.49 4.52
C ALA A 17 8.23 -18.69 4.85
N THR A 18 8.89 -18.15 3.84
CA THR A 18 10.09 -17.31 4.01
C THR A 18 9.72 -16.02 4.75
N ILE A 19 8.61 -15.39 4.36
CA ILE A 19 8.15 -14.15 5.01
C ILE A 19 7.84 -14.39 6.49
N LEU A 20 7.08 -15.43 6.79
CA LEU A 20 6.73 -15.76 8.18
C LEU A 20 7.97 -16.09 9.01
N SER A 21 8.95 -16.79 8.42
CA SER A 21 10.20 -17.10 9.09
C SER A 21 10.99 -15.84 9.43
N LYS A 22 11.08 -14.88 8.51
CA LYS A 22 11.77 -13.61 8.74
C LYS A 22 11.09 -12.78 9.83
N ILE A 23 9.76 -12.71 9.81
CA ILE A 23 9.00 -11.99 10.84
C ILE A 23 9.28 -12.60 12.21
N LYS A 24 9.24 -13.92 12.32
CA LYS A 24 9.47 -14.62 13.58
C LYS A 24 10.88 -14.38 14.11
N LYS A 25 11.88 -14.29 13.23
CA LYS A 25 13.27 -14.05 13.61
C LYS A 25 13.57 -12.58 13.91
N GLY A 26 12.63 -11.68 13.67
CA GLY A 26 12.85 -10.25 13.85
C GLY A 26 13.61 -9.60 12.68
N ASP A 27 13.76 -10.28 11.57
CA ASP A 27 14.38 -9.74 10.35
C ASP A 27 13.31 -8.99 9.56
N TRP A 28 13.01 -7.77 9.97
CA TRP A 28 11.90 -6.99 9.43
C TRP A 28 12.28 -6.08 8.28
N ILE A 29 13.57 -5.82 8.06
CA ILE A 29 14.01 -4.85 7.03
C ILE A 29 13.49 -5.24 5.64
N SER A 30 13.69 -6.48 5.22
CA SER A 30 13.23 -6.93 3.90
C SER A 30 11.71 -7.00 3.83
N ILE A 31 11.03 -7.32 4.94
CA ILE A 31 9.57 -7.35 5.00
C ILE A 31 9.01 -5.93 4.85
N LEU A 32 9.57 -4.96 5.57
CA LEU A 32 9.15 -3.55 5.48
C LEU A 32 9.36 -3.01 4.07
N ASN A 33 10.49 -3.33 3.44
CA ASN A 33 10.76 -2.93 2.06
C ASN A 33 9.79 -3.59 1.07
N GLY A 34 9.32 -4.80 1.39
CA GLY A 34 8.27 -5.46 0.61
C GLY A 34 6.91 -4.80 0.77
N ILE A 35 6.59 -4.34 1.98
CA ILE A 35 5.32 -3.66 2.25
C ILE A 35 5.26 -2.33 1.53
N CYS A 36 6.30 -1.50 1.66
CA CYS A 36 6.31 -0.16 1.09
C CYS A 36 7.72 0.27 0.76
N ASN A 37 7.93 0.70 -0.47
CA ASN A 37 9.18 1.29 -0.90
C ASN A 37 8.87 2.35 -1.96
N HIS A 38 9.89 3.05 -2.45
CA HIS A 38 9.68 4.03 -3.50
C HIS A 38 10.81 3.94 -4.54
N LYS A 39 10.46 4.35 -5.75
CA LYS A 39 11.39 4.45 -6.87
C LYS A 39 11.00 5.69 -7.68
N ASN A 40 11.91 6.66 -7.79
CA ASN A 40 11.64 7.94 -8.43
C ASN A 40 10.46 8.65 -7.73
N ASN A 41 9.37 8.94 -8.45
CA ASN A 41 8.19 9.56 -7.88
C ASN A 41 7.11 8.56 -7.48
N SER A 42 7.41 7.27 -7.48
CA SER A 42 6.44 6.21 -7.28
C SER A 42 6.57 5.56 -5.92
N LEU A 43 5.47 5.54 -5.19
CA LEU A 43 5.32 4.79 -3.94
C LEU A 43 4.77 3.41 -4.29
N ILE A 44 5.43 2.36 -3.84
CA ILE A 44 5.07 0.99 -4.17
C ILE A 44 4.65 0.27 -2.90
N ILE A 45 3.41 -0.23 -2.87
CA ILE A 45 2.83 -0.92 -1.72
C ILE A 45 2.40 -2.31 -2.15
N ASP A 46 2.76 -3.33 -1.37
CA ASP A 46 2.41 -4.71 -1.69
C ASP A 46 1.68 -5.35 -0.50
N TYR A 47 0.39 -5.63 -0.71
CA TYR A 47 -0.46 -6.20 0.32
C TYR A 47 -0.01 -7.59 0.75
N ARG A 48 0.66 -8.36 -0.11
CA ARG A 48 1.10 -9.72 0.23
C ARG A 48 2.04 -9.75 1.43
N PHE A 49 2.87 -8.71 1.58
CA PHE A 49 3.77 -8.59 2.74
C PHE A 49 3.02 -7.98 3.93
N PHE A 50 2.22 -6.95 3.69
CA PHE A 50 1.39 -6.32 4.72
C PHE A 50 0.52 -7.36 5.43
N LYS A 51 -0.08 -8.25 4.68
CA LYS A 51 -1.00 -9.28 5.15
C LYS A 51 -0.47 -10.06 6.35
N TYR A 52 0.81 -10.39 6.36
CA TYR A 52 1.41 -11.22 7.40
C TYR A 52 2.11 -10.44 8.50
N PHE A 53 2.34 -9.16 8.30
CA PHE A 53 3.06 -8.32 9.25
C PHE A 53 2.15 -7.37 10.02
N ALA A 54 1.08 -6.89 9.43
CA ALA A 54 0.26 -5.82 9.99
C ALA A 54 -0.59 -6.31 11.16
N THR A 55 -0.41 -5.68 12.30
CA THR A 55 -1.21 -5.88 13.52
C THR A 55 -1.36 -4.52 14.20
N LYS A 56 -2.17 -4.46 15.26
CA LYS A 56 -2.32 -3.24 16.03
C LYS A 56 -0.97 -2.71 16.53
N GLU A 57 -0.06 -3.60 16.86
CA GLU A 57 1.26 -3.24 17.37
C GLU A 57 2.19 -2.70 16.28
N THR A 58 1.94 -3.02 15.02
CA THR A 58 2.81 -2.61 13.90
C THR A 58 2.23 -1.50 13.03
N TYR A 59 0.98 -1.10 13.23
CA TYR A 59 0.36 -0.07 12.39
C TYR A 59 1.11 1.26 12.42
N ASN A 60 1.61 1.68 13.58
CA ASN A 60 2.38 2.91 13.67
C ASN A 60 3.67 2.83 12.87
N LEU A 61 4.35 1.69 12.92
CA LEU A 61 5.56 1.46 12.16
C LEU A 61 5.28 1.50 10.65
N ILE A 62 4.18 0.89 10.22
CA ILE A 62 3.77 0.90 8.80
C ILE A 62 3.44 2.33 8.37
N THR A 63 2.74 3.10 9.20
CA THR A 63 2.43 4.50 8.91
C THR A 63 3.70 5.31 8.73
N GLN A 64 4.69 5.16 9.62
CA GLN A 64 5.98 5.83 9.51
C GLN A 64 6.72 5.41 8.23
N LEU A 65 6.66 4.14 7.88
CA LEU A 65 7.28 3.63 6.66
C LEU A 65 6.69 4.30 5.43
N ILE A 66 5.37 4.40 5.36
CA ILE A 66 4.68 5.05 4.24
C ILE A 66 5.05 6.53 4.17
N THR A 67 4.99 7.24 5.30
CA THR A 67 5.29 8.68 5.32
C THR A 67 6.75 8.97 4.99
N ASN A 68 7.68 8.16 5.50
CA ASN A 68 9.10 8.34 5.18
C ASN A 68 9.36 8.20 3.69
N ASN A 69 8.72 7.22 3.04
CA ASN A 69 8.85 7.04 1.60
C ASN A 69 8.25 8.21 0.82
N ILE A 70 7.05 8.68 1.21
CA ILE A 70 6.43 9.83 0.55
C ILE A 70 7.27 11.09 0.74
N ASP A 71 7.76 11.33 1.95
CA ASP A 71 8.60 12.51 2.22
C ASP A 71 9.86 12.49 1.36
N ASN A 72 10.48 11.33 1.19
CA ASN A 72 11.65 11.20 0.30
C ASN A 72 11.29 11.52 -1.15
N ILE A 73 10.15 11.04 -1.63
CA ILE A 73 9.70 11.36 -3.00
C ILE A 73 9.50 12.86 -3.16
N LEU A 74 8.86 13.50 -2.20
CA LEU A 74 8.49 14.91 -2.28
C LEU A 74 9.68 15.86 -2.09
N GLN A 75 10.86 15.37 -1.72
CA GLN A 75 12.08 16.19 -1.70
C GLN A 75 12.49 16.62 -3.10
N THR A 76 12.19 15.81 -4.11
CA THR A 76 12.61 16.06 -5.49
C THR A 76 11.47 16.06 -6.50
N ASN A 77 10.24 15.84 -6.06
CA ASN A 77 9.05 15.78 -6.92
C ASN A 77 7.92 16.57 -6.27
N GLU A 78 7.09 17.20 -7.08
CA GLU A 78 5.91 17.93 -6.56
C GLU A 78 4.77 17.00 -6.19
N LEU A 79 4.65 15.88 -6.90
CA LEU A 79 3.56 14.91 -6.73
C LEU A 79 4.14 13.51 -6.65
N PHE A 80 3.34 12.58 -6.12
CA PHE A 80 3.71 11.17 -6.12
C PHE A 80 2.60 10.33 -6.74
N ILE A 81 3.01 9.16 -7.23
CA ILE A 81 2.11 8.14 -7.80
C ILE A 81 2.17 6.93 -6.90
N VAL A 82 1.03 6.28 -6.67
CA VAL A 82 0.97 5.08 -5.85
C VAL A 82 0.67 3.87 -6.73
N TYR A 83 1.42 2.81 -6.54
CA TYR A 83 1.17 1.50 -7.14
C TYR A 83 0.93 0.51 -6.00
N VAL A 84 -0.25 -0.08 -5.95
CA VAL A 84 -0.63 -1.02 -4.89
C VAL A 84 -0.93 -2.38 -5.50
N ASN A 85 -0.29 -3.42 -4.99
CA ASN A 85 -0.64 -4.80 -5.33
C ASN A 85 -1.57 -5.36 -4.24
N MET A 86 -2.81 -5.67 -4.60
CA MET A 86 -3.82 -6.16 -3.66
C MET A 86 -4.04 -7.67 -3.76
N LYS A 87 -3.10 -8.37 -4.35
CA LYS A 87 -3.20 -9.82 -4.48
C LYS A 87 -3.35 -10.49 -3.12
N LYS A 88 -4.24 -11.48 -3.04
CA LYS A 88 -4.52 -12.29 -1.85
C LYS A 88 -5.29 -11.58 -0.74
N LEU A 89 -5.87 -10.43 -1.03
CA LEU A 89 -6.78 -9.76 -0.10
C LEU A 89 -8.06 -10.59 0.08
N THR A 90 -8.52 -10.77 1.32
CA THR A 90 -9.77 -11.46 1.64
C THR A 90 -10.71 -10.55 2.41
N ILE A 91 -12.00 -10.91 2.45
CA ILE A 91 -13.00 -10.10 3.15
C ILE A 91 -12.76 -10.07 4.67
N THR A 92 -12.26 -11.16 5.23
CA THR A 92 -11.92 -11.23 6.66
C THR A 92 -10.84 -10.21 7.01
N GLU A 93 -9.87 -10.04 6.12
CA GLU A 93 -8.77 -9.09 6.33
C GLU A 93 -9.22 -7.64 6.18
N ILE A 94 -10.20 -7.38 5.33
CA ILE A 94 -10.79 -6.04 5.24
C ILE A 94 -11.39 -5.65 6.58
N ASP A 95 -12.16 -6.54 7.18
CA ASP A 95 -12.76 -6.32 8.49
C ASP A 95 -11.70 -6.14 9.57
N LYS A 96 -10.69 -6.99 9.55
CA LYS A 96 -9.58 -6.93 10.50
C LYS A 96 -8.85 -5.59 10.49
N HIS A 97 -8.62 -5.02 9.30
CA HIS A 97 -7.84 -3.80 9.13
C HIS A 97 -8.68 -2.55 8.90
N LYS A 98 -9.99 -2.65 9.11
CA LYS A 98 -10.92 -1.55 8.81
C LYS A 98 -10.54 -0.24 9.49
N ASP A 99 -10.22 -0.28 10.77
CA ASP A 99 -9.88 0.93 11.52
C ASP A 99 -8.59 1.55 11.01
N PHE A 100 -7.61 0.72 10.64
CA PHE A 100 -6.38 1.21 10.06
C PHE A 100 -6.61 1.84 8.69
N ILE A 101 -7.47 1.24 7.86
CA ILE A 101 -7.81 1.79 6.53
C ILE A 101 -8.43 3.18 6.69
N GLN A 102 -9.35 3.35 7.63
CA GLN A 102 -9.94 4.65 7.93
C GLN A 102 -8.88 5.65 8.38
N PHE A 103 -8.05 5.24 9.34
CA PHE A 103 -7.02 6.11 9.89
C PHE A 103 -6.05 6.58 8.81
N ILE A 104 -5.50 5.65 8.02
CA ILE A 104 -4.49 6.00 7.04
C ILE A 104 -5.05 6.87 5.91
N SER A 105 -6.32 6.65 5.54
CA SER A 105 -6.98 7.45 4.50
C SER A 105 -7.08 8.91 4.92
N VAL A 106 -7.54 9.17 6.14
CA VAL A 106 -7.65 10.53 6.68
C VAL A 106 -6.27 11.15 6.90
N PHE A 107 -5.36 10.36 7.49
CA PHE A 107 -4.02 10.83 7.83
C PHE A 107 -3.25 11.30 6.59
N LEU A 108 -3.26 10.51 5.53
CA LEU A 108 -2.52 10.85 4.31
C LEU A 108 -3.16 12.03 3.59
N LYS A 109 -4.48 12.13 3.59
CA LYS A 109 -5.20 13.27 3.02
C LYS A 109 -4.82 14.58 3.70
N GLU A 110 -4.76 14.56 5.03
CA GLU A 110 -4.45 15.76 5.81
C GLU A 110 -2.97 16.14 5.73
N LYS A 111 -2.09 15.13 5.70
CA LYS A 111 -0.64 15.38 5.66
C LYS A 111 -0.15 15.78 4.27
N TYR A 112 -0.74 15.26 3.22
CA TYR A 112 -0.29 15.48 1.84
C TYR A 112 -1.42 15.98 0.94
N PRO A 113 -2.04 17.13 1.26
CA PRO A 113 -3.17 17.62 0.45
C PRO A 113 -2.75 17.88 -0.97
N GLN A 114 -3.49 17.31 -1.92
CA GLN A 114 -3.29 17.50 -3.36
C GLN A 114 -1.91 17.07 -3.88
N LYS A 115 -1.23 16.17 -3.18
CA LYS A 115 0.08 15.66 -3.61
C LYS A 115 0.01 14.36 -4.39
N LEU A 116 -1.11 13.66 -4.32
CA LEU A 116 -1.31 12.42 -5.09
C LEU A 116 -1.66 12.75 -6.53
N ALA A 117 -0.86 12.23 -7.48
CA ALA A 117 -1.15 12.37 -8.91
C ALA A 117 -2.09 11.26 -9.40
N LYS A 118 -1.77 10.01 -9.08
CA LYS A 118 -2.53 8.83 -9.47
C LYS A 118 -2.29 7.70 -8.48
N CYS A 119 -3.27 6.80 -8.37
CA CYS A 119 -3.14 5.58 -7.60
C CYS A 119 -3.60 4.41 -8.48
N PHE A 120 -2.68 3.50 -8.79
CA PHE A 120 -2.97 2.32 -9.60
C PHE A 120 -3.05 1.10 -8.69
N VAL A 121 -4.18 0.42 -8.73
CA VAL A 121 -4.43 -0.77 -7.90
C VAL A 121 -4.39 -2.01 -8.80
N TYR A 122 -3.44 -2.89 -8.52
CA TYR A 122 -3.19 -4.12 -9.30
C TYR A 122 -3.73 -5.33 -8.56
N ASN A 123 -4.20 -6.32 -9.31
CA ASN A 123 -4.66 -7.61 -8.79
C ASN A 123 -5.77 -7.47 -7.75
N ALA A 124 -6.60 -6.44 -7.89
CA ALA A 124 -7.70 -6.22 -6.94
C ALA A 124 -8.73 -7.34 -7.07
N PRO A 125 -8.96 -8.14 -6.01
CA PRO A 125 -10.05 -9.10 -6.05
C PRO A 125 -11.39 -8.35 -6.02
N PHE A 126 -12.48 -9.05 -6.35
CA PHE A 126 -13.79 -8.37 -6.37
C PHE A 126 -14.16 -7.76 -5.01
N VAL A 127 -13.65 -8.32 -3.90
CA VAL A 127 -13.89 -7.77 -2.56
C VAL A 127 -13.26 -6.39 -2.35
N PHE A 128 -12.37 -5.95 -3.23
CA PHE A 128 -11.75 -4.63 -3.14
C PHE A 128 -12.81 -3.51 -3.18
N SER A 129 -13.96 -3.74 -3.82
CA SER A 129 -15.03 -2.76 -3.84
C SER A 129 -15.45 -2.36 -2.42
N THR A 130 -15.41 -3.28 -1.47
CA THR A 130 -15.72 -2.99 -0.06
C THR A 130 -14.69 -2.03 0.53
N ILE A 131 -13.40 -2.26 0.29
CA ILE A 131 -12.36 -1.32 0.73
C ILE A 131 -12.54 0.04 0.08
N PHE A 132 -12.79 0.05 -1.22
CA PHE A 132 -12.94 1.30 -1.96
C PHE A 132 -14.10 2.12 -1.41
N ASN A 133 -15.21 1.48 -1.07
CA ASN A 133 -16.35 2.17 -0.48
C ASN A 133 -16.00 2.77 0.89
N ILE A 134 -15.19 2.07 1.69
CA ILE A 134 -14.72 2.60 2.98
C ILE A 134 -13.86 3.84 2.75
N ILE A 135 -12.89 3.73 1.85
CA ILE A 135 -11.96 4.83 1.55
C ILE A 135 -12.73 6.06 1.05
N CYS A 136 -13.74 5.85 0.19
CA CYS A 136 -14.51 6.94 -0.40
C CYS A 136 -15.29 7.76 0.63
N LEU A 137 -15.53 7.22 1.82
CA LEU A 137 -16.15 7.98 2.91
C LEU A 137 -15.21 9.04 3.48
N PHE A 138 -13.90 8.92 3.27
CA PHE A 138 -12.88 9.74 3.93
C PHE A 138 -12.04 10.57 2.97
N ILE A 139 -12.22 10.41 1.66
CA ILE A 139 -11.50 11.20 0.66
C ILE A 139 -12.50 11.92 -0.24
N ASP A 140 -12.06 13.04 -0.84
CA ASP A 140 -12.90 13.82 -1.74
C ASP A 140 -13.03 13.15 -3.12
N LYS A 141 -13.96 13.66 -3.92
CA LYS A 141 -14.20 13.12 -5.26
C LYS A 141 -13.00 13.27 -6.18
N GLU A 142 -12.28 14.37 -6.06
CA GLU A 142 -11.10 14.59 -6.86
C GLU A 142 -10.06 13.48 -6.63
N THR A 143 -9.83 13.14 -5.35
CA THR A 143 -8.91 12.05 -4.99
C THR A 143 -9.44 10.71 -5.47
N GLN A 144 -10.75 10.46 -5.33
CA GLN A 144 -11.37 9.22 -5.79
C GLN A 144 -11.13 8.99 -7.29
N MET A 145 -11.22 10.06 -8.08
CA MET A 145 -11.01 9.99 -9.53
C MET A 145 -9.59 9.67 -9.94
N LYS A 146 -8.64 9.81 -9.03
CA LYS A 146 -7.23 9.48 -9.27
C LYS A 146 -6.93 7.99 -9.09
N ILE A 147 -7.87 7.22 -8.54
CA ILE A 147 -7.69 5.79 -8.28
C ILE A 147 -8.16 5.00 -9.50
N GLU A 148 -7.28 4.14 -10.02
CA GLU A 148 -7.53 3.36 -11.21
C GLU A 148 -7.21 1.89 -10.97
N LEU A 149 -8.16 1.00 -11.27
CA LEU A 149 -7.96 -0.44 -11.17
C LEU A 149 -7.32 -0.97 -12.46
N ILE A 150 -6.25 -1.73 -12.30
CA ILE A 150 -5.54 -2.32 -13.42
C ILE A 150 -5.77 -3.82 -13.42
N ASN A 151 -6.38 -4.32 -14.48
CA ASN A 151 -6.59 -5.76 -14.67
C ASN A 151 -5.33 -6.39 -15.23
N MET A 152 -4.95 -7.51 -14.65
CA MET A 152 -3.80 -8.29 -15.13
C MET A 152 -4.22 -9.55 -15.83
#